data_d741ba7baf596fa03433d2784d79d8f7
#
_entry.id   d741ba7baf596fa03433d2784d79d8f7
#
_cell.length_a   1.000
_cell.length_b   1.000
_cell.length_c   1.000
_cell.angle_alpha   90.00
_cell.angle_beta   90.00
_cell.angle_gamma   90.00
#
_symmetry.space_group_name_H-M   'P 1'
#
loop_
_entity.id
_entity.type
_entity.pdbx_description
1 polymer ?
#
loop_
_entity_poly.entity_id
_entity_poly.type
_entity_poly.pdbx_seq_one_letter_code
_entity_poly.pdbx_strand_id
1 'polypeptide(L)'
;LEKGRKMIEAGAVIVATGGLSYPATGSTGDGYRFAEAAGHTVTELSPALVPFTCAEEDVKKLQGLSLKNVEVTVYDGKKVIWKEFGEMLFTHFGVSGPVILSASSFAAKIIKKRPLDLVIDLKPALTPEQLDARILRDFDEAKNKRFKNSLNRLFPAKLIPVMVARSGIDPEKKVNEVTAKERERLVEAAKSFHVTLTGLRGYNEAIIT
;
A
#
# COMPACT_ATOMS: atom_id res chain seq x y z
N LEU A 1 43.31 15.15 9.85
CA LEU A 1 44.28 14.20 9.29
C LEU A 1 43.80 13.84 7.91
N GLU A 2 44.35 14.46 6.84
CA GLU A 2 44.17 14.00 5.46
C GLU A 2 44.78 12.61 5.36
N LYS A 3 43.91 11.60 5.24
CA LYS A 3 44.36 10.25 4.88
C LYS A 3 44.87 10.32 3.43
N GLY A 4 46.20 10.24 3.27
CA GLY A 4 46.83 10.25 1.96
C GLY A 4 46.22 9.19 1.01
N ARG A 5 45.99 9.57 -0.25
CA ARG A 5 45.54 8.66 -1.28
C ARG A 5 46.63 7.61 -1.50
N LYS A 6 46.23 6.34 -1.48
CA LYS A 6 47.13 5.22 -1.78
C LYS A 6 46.68 4.59 -3.09
N MET A 7 47.57 4.41 -4.04
CA MET A 7 47.34 3.69 -5.27
C MET A 7 47.52 2.18 -5.02
N ILE A 8 46.60 1.39 -5.47
CA ILE A 8 46.66 -0.07 -5.40
C ILE A 8 46.46 -0.59 -6.82
N GLU A 9 47.42 -1.36 -7.32
CA GLU A 9 47.28 -2.08 -8.59
C GLU A 9 46.42 -3.33 -8.38
N ALA A 10 45.40 -3.53 -9.24
CA ALA A 10 44.49 -4.66 -9.19
C ALA A 10 44.12 -5.12 -10.59
N GLY A 11 44.00 -6.44 -10.82
CA GLY A 11 43.57 -7.01 -12.11
C GLY A 11 42.08 -6.82 -12.37
N ALA A 12 41.25 -6.62 -11.30
CA ALA A 12 39.83 -6.30 -11.38
C ALA A 12 39.39 -5.55 -10.13
N VAL A 13 38.33 -4.75 -10.25
CA VAL A 13 37.73 -4.00 -9.15
C VAL A 13 36.21 -4.27 -9.11
N ILE A 14 35.69 -4.63 -7.94
CA ILE A 14 34.25 -4.77 -7.70
C ILE A 14 33.77 -3.53 -6.96
N VAL A 15 32.86 -2.77 -7.57
CA VAL A 15 32.22 -1.61 -6.92
C VAL A 15 30.95 -2.11 -6.19
N ALA A 16 30.96 -2.07 -4.87
CA ALA A 16 29.88 -2.56 -4.01
C ALA A 16 29.55 -1.50 -2.92
N THR A 17 29.37 -0.25 -3.35
CA THR A 17 29.22 0.92 -2.48
C THR A 17 27.79 1.20 -2.04
N GLY A 18 26.82 0.38 -2.45
CA GLY A 18 25.39 0.65 -2.27
C GLY A 18 24.88 1.76 -3.20
N GLY A 19 23.59 2.08 -3.07
CA GLY A 19 22.92 3.13 -3.81
C GLY A 19 22.74 4.43 -3.01
N LEU A 20 21.52 5.01 -3.06
CA LEU A 20 21.12 6.20 -2.29
C LEU A 20 20.17 5.89 -1.12
N SER A 21 19.72 4.64 -1.00
CA SER A 21 18.79 4.23 0.05
C SER A 21 19.51 4.17 1.40
N TYR A 22 18.85 4.67 2.45
CA TYR A 22 19.42 4.80 3.80
C TYR A 22 20.78 5.53 3.84
N PRO A 23 20.85 6.77 3.37
CA PRO A 23 22.14 7.49 3.25
C PRO A 23 22.89 7.63 4.58
N ALA A 24 22.17 7.60 5.71
CA ALA A 24 22.78 7.61 7.05
C ALA A 24 23.66 6.38 7.33
N THR A 25 23.53 5.30 6.58
CA THR A 25 24.36 4.08 6.69
C THR A 25 25.62 4.13 5.81
N GLY A 26 25.83 5.22 5.07
CA GLY A 26 26.99 5.40 4.18
C GLY A 26 26.69 5.19 2.69
N SER A 27 25.44 4.91 2.31
CA SER A 27 25.02 4.76 0.90
C SER A 27 24.81 6.15 0.26
N THR A 28 25.89 6.78 -0.18
CA THR A 28 25.90 8.18 -0.67
C THR A 28 25.95 8.28 -2.21
N GLY A 29 25.80 7.17 -2.93
CA GLY A 29 25.81 7.14 -4.38
C GLY A 29 27.20 7.18 -4.99
N ASP A 30 28.25 6.85 -4.27
CA ASP A 30 29.62 6.86 -4.77
C ASP A 30 29.81 5.96 -5.99
N GLY A 31 29.15 4.79 -6.02
CA GLY A 31 29.22 3.86 -7.16
C GLY A 31 28.70 4.46 -8.47
N TYR A 32 27.68 5.32 -8.40
CA TYR A 32 27.18 6.03 -9.59
C TYR A 32 28.22 7.01 -10.12
N ARG A 33 28.87 7.79 -9.23
CA ARG A 33 29.95 8.69 -9.63
C ARG A 33 31.16 7.96 -10.22
N PHE A 34 31.48 6.78 -9.68
CA PHE A 34 32.57 5.95 -10.26
C PHE A 34 32.19 5.41 -11.62
N ALA A 35 30.94 4.99 -11.83
CA ALA A 35 30.45 4.54 -13.12
C ALA A 35 30.49 5.66 -14.17
N GLU A 36 30.03 6.87 -13.84
CA GLU A 36 30.09 8.04 -14.71
C GLU A 36 31.55 8.41 -15.04
N ALA A 37 32.44 8.41 -14.05
CA ALA A 37 33.86 8.67 -14.27
C ALA A 37 34.55 7.62 -15.17
N ALA A 38 34.01 6.39 -15.20
CA ALA A 38 34.44 5.32 -16.10
C ALA A 38 33.76 5.36 -17.49
N GLY A 39 32.94 6.38 -17.78
CA GLY A 39 32.29 6.56 -19.09
C GLY A 39 30.92 5.87 -19.23
N HIS A 40 30.34 5.33 -18.16
CA HIS A 40 29.00 4.75 -18.17
C HIS A 40 27.92 5.81 -18.03
N THR A 41 26.77 5.56 -18.62
CA THR A 41 25.58 6.40 -18.41
C THR A 41 24.79 5.87 -17.23
N VAL A 42 24.56 6.73 -16.22
CA VAL A 42 23.66 6.45 -15.11
C VAL A 42 22.26 6.95 -15.46
N THR A 43 21.27 6.05 -15.46
CA THR A 43 19.86 6.43 -15.71
C THR A 43 19.28 7.14 -14.50
N GLU A 44 18.13 7.83 -14.66
CA GLU A 44 17.46 8.50 -13.57
C GLU A 44 17.18 7.55 -12.39
N LEU A 45 17.68 7.91 -11.22
CA LEU A 45 17.54 7.14 -9.99
C LEU A 45 16.18 7.38 -9.37
N SER A 46 15.59 6.34 -8.81
CA SER A 46 14.31 6.39 -8.10
C SER A 46 14.34 5.46 -6.89
N PRO A 47 13.74 5.89 -5.76
CA PRO A 47 13.56 4.97 -4.64
C PRO A 47 12.64 3.83 -5.05
N ALA A 48 12.97 2.60 -4.63
CA ALA A 48 12.15 1.42 -4.85
C ALA A 48 12.06 0.59 -3.56
N LEU A 49 11.09 -0.32 -3.49
CA LEU A 49 10.70 -1.00 -2.25
C LEU A 49 10.45 0.04 -1.14
N VAL A 50 9.57 0.98 -1.40
CA VAL A 50 9.31 2.16 -0.59
C VAL A 50 7.80 2.36 -0.40
N PRO A 51 7.33 2.87 0.76
CA PRO A 51 5.92 3.15 0.99
C PRO A 51 5.35 4.22 0.05
N PHE A 52 4.02 4.22 -0.12
CA PHE A 52 3.29 5.26 -0.84
C PHE A 52 2.60 6.23 0.11
N THR A 53 2.52 7.49 -0.32
CA THR A 53 1.61 8.47 0.25
C THR A 53 0.23 8.37 -0.39
N CYS A 54 -0.82 8.67 0.38
CA CYS A 54 -2.22 8.61 -0.07
C CYS A 54 -2.95 9.93 0.13
N ALA A 55 -3.98 10.16 -0.68
CA ALA A 55 -4.79 11.37 -0.60
C ALA A 55 -5.80 11.31 0.56
N GLU A 56 -6.39 10.16 0.84
CA GLU A 56 -7.55 9.99 1.71
C GLU A 56 -7.18 10.09 3.20
N GLU A 57 -7.84 11.00 3.91
CA GLU A 57 -7.65 11.20 5.35
C GLU A 57 -8.18 10.03 6.20
N ASP A 58 -9.21 9.31 5.73
CA ASP A 58 -9.73 8.13 6.42
C ASP A 58 -8.72 6.97 6.40
N VAL A 59 -7.92 6.86 5.33
CA VAL A 59 -6.81 5.89 5.22
C VAL A 59 -5.72 6.18 6.25
N LYS A 60 -5.37 7.45 6.43
CA LYS A 60 -4.35 7.86 7.42
C LYS A 60 -4.79 7.56 8.86
N LYS A 61 -6.11 7.62 9.15
CA LYS A 61 -6.68 7.23 10.45
C LYS A 61 -6.48 5.74 10.78
N LEU A 62 -6.22 4.91 9.78
CA LEU A 62 -5.93 3.49 9.93
C LEU A 62 -4.47 3.19 10.32
N GLN A 63 -3.64 4.19 10.55
CA GLN A 63 -2.22 4.03 10.93
C GLN A 63 -2.00 2.89 11.94
N GLY A 64 -1.06 1.99 11.63
CA GLY A 64 -0.71 0.83 12.46
C GLY A 64 -1.63 -0.39 12.26
N LEU A 65 -2.65 -0.31 11.41
CA LEU A 65 -3.45 -1.47 11.05
C LEU A 65 -2.74 -2.26 9.94
N SER A 66 -2.31 -3.49 10.26
CA SER A 66 -1.90 -4.49 9.26
C SER A 66 -3.11 -5.28 8.79
N LEU A 67 -3.21 -5.47 7.49
CA LEU A 67 -4.16 -6.39 6.87
C LEU A 67 -3.39 -7.58 6.31
N LYS A 68 -3.77 -8.77 6.76
CA LYS A 68 -3.28 -10.05 6.23
C LYS A 68 -4.29 -10.60 5.24
N ASN A 69 -3.80 -11.36 4.26
CA ASN A 69 -4.65 -12.04 3.29
C ASN A 69 -5.59 -11.09 2.53
N VAL A 70 -5.06 -9.98 2.03
CA VAL A 70 -5.75 -9.08 1.11
C VAL A 70 -5.17 -9.22 -0.30
N GLU A 71 -5.97 -8.92 -1.30
CA GLU A 71 -5.48 -8.77 -2.67
C GLU A 71 -5.36 -7.28 -2.99
N VAL A 72 -4.20 -6.89 -3.46
CA VAL A 72 -3.87 -5.50 -3.77
C VAL A 72 -3.67 -5.37 -5.27
N THR A 73 -4.34 -4.41 -5.90
CA THR A 73 -4.17 -4.11 -7.31
C THR A 73 -3.87 -2.63 -7.50
N VAL A 74 -2.79 -2.30 -8.22
CA VAL A 74 -2.44 -0.93 -8.58
C VAL A 74 -2.77 -0.70 -10.04
N TYR A 75 -3.50 0.39 -10.30
CA TYR A 75 -3.95 0.79 -11.62
C TYR A 75 -3.31 2.09 -12.08
N ASP A 76 -3.02 2.16 -13.38
CA ASP A 76 -2.75 3.38 -14.14
C ASP A 76 -3.95 3.62 -15.07
N GLY A 77 -4.90 4.41 -14.63
CA GLY A 77 -6.21 4.50 -15.27
C GLY A 77 -6.92 3.16 -15.31
N LYS A 78 -7.13 2.58 -16.49
CA LYS A 78 -7.74 1.26 -16.66
C LYS A 78 -6.74 0.09 -16.70
N LYS A 79 -5.45 0.40 -16.74
CA LYS A 79 -4.39 -0.61 -16.89
C LYS A 79 -3.92 -1.09 -15.51
N VAL A 80 -4.00 -2.40 -15.28
CA VAL A 80 -3.34 -3.02 -14.12
C VAL A 80 -1.83 -2.98 -14.33
N ILE A 81 -1.10 -2.39 -13.38
CA ILE A 81 0.38 -2.34 -13.38
C ILE A 81 0.99 -3.28 -12.35
N TRP A 82 0.22 -3.62 -11.30
CA TRP A 82 0.63 -4.57 -10.28
C TRP A 82 -0.58 -5.23 -9.64
N LYS A 83 -0.47 -6.51 -9.33
CA LYS A 83 -1.49 -7.24 -8.56
C LYS A 83 -0.83 -8.34 -7.77
N GLU A 84 -1.07 -8.40 -6.46
CA GLU A 84 -0.53 -9.42 -5.58
C GLU A 84 -1.44 -9.65 -4.36
N PHE A 85 -1.43 -10.89 -3.87
CA PHE A 85 -2.07 -11.30 -2.61
C PHE A 85 -1.02 -11.32 -1.50
N GLY A 86 -1.36 -10.76 -0.32
CA GLY A 86 -0.44 -10.79 0.80
C GLY A 86 -0.80 -9.85 1.94
N GLU A 87 0.21 -9.29 2.58
CA GLU A 87 0.10 -8.42 3.74
C GLU A 87 0.45 -6.97 3.39
N MET A 88 -0.35 -6.04 3.91
CA MET A 88 -0.11 -4.61 3.83
C MET A 88 -0.29 -3.92 5.18
N LEU A 89 0.22 -2.71 5.29
CA LEU A 89 0.17 -1.87 6.49
C LEU A 89 -0.32 -0.47 6.14
N PHE A 90 -1.27 0.04 6.91
CA PHE A 90 -1.63 1.46 6.89
C PHE A 90 -0.70 2.28 7.79
N THR A 91 -0.28 3.44 7.29
CA THR A 91 0.59 4.40 7.98
C THR A 91 -0.09 5.76 8.12
N HIS A 92 0.49 6.69 8.87
CA HIS A 92 -0.03 8.06 9.01
C HIS A 92 0.06 8.89 7.71
N PHE A 93 0.80 8.43 6.72
CA PHE A 93 0.95 9.09 5.42
C PHE A 93 0.31 8.32 4.27
N GLY A 94 -0.07 7.05 4.47
CA GLY A 94 -0.62 6.22 3.42
C GLY A 94 -0.45 4.73 3.68
N VAL A 95 0.20 4.02 2.77
CA VAL A 95 0.29 2.55 2.79
C VAL A 95 1.73 2.04 2.65
N SER A 96 1.99 0.88 3.27
CA SER A 96 3.27 0.18 3.29
C SER A 96 3.03 -1.33 3.42
N GLY A 97 4.05 -2.08 3.75
CA GLY A 97 4.00 -3.55 3.91
C GLY A 97 4.45 -4.29 2.65
N PRO A 98 4.67 -5.61 2.73
CA PRO A 98 5.38 -6.37 1.71
C PRO A 98 4.84 -6.17 0.29
N VAL A 99 3.53 -6.38 0.07
CA VAL A 99 2.92 -6.23 -1.26
C VAL A 99 2.97 -4.81 -1.79
N ILE A 100 2.89 -3.81 -0.91
CA ILE A 100 2.95 -2.40 -1.27
C ILE A 100 4.37 -1.98 -1.66
N LEU A 101 5.36 -2.45 -0.91
CA LEU A 101 6.76 -2.20 -1.22
C LEU A 101 7.13 -2.81 -2.58
N SER A 102 6.72 -4.06 -2.85
CA SER A 102 6.91 -4.69 -4.16
C SER A 102 6.26 -3.87 -5.30
N ALA A 103 5.01 -3.43 -5.10
CA ALA A 103 4.28 -2.60 -6.07
C ALA A 103 5.03 -1.31 -6.44
N SER A 104 5.73 -0.70 -5.46
CA SER A 104 6.43 0.58 -5.67
C SER A 104 7.51 0.49 -6.76
N SER A 105 8.16 -0.65 -6.94
CA SER A 105 9.17 -0.86 -7.98
C SER A 105 8.59 -0.74 -9.40
N PHE A 106 7.33 -1.11 -9.58
CA PHE A 106 6.61 -1.01 -10.85
C PHE A 106 5.98 0.36 -11.06
N ALA A 107 5.57 1.01 -9.97
CA ALA A 107 4.87 2.29 -9.97
C ALA A 107 5.81 3.51 -10.03
N ALA A 108 7.08 3.38 -9.63
CA ALA A 108 8.00 4.49 -9.36
C ALA A 108 8.11 5.53 -10.49
N LYS A 109 8.19 5.08 -11.75
CA LYS A 109 8.31 5.98 -12.91
C LYS A 109 6.98 6.63 -13.30
N ILE A 110 5.87 5.98 -13.01
CA ILE A 110 4.53 6.42 -13.41
C ILE A 110 3.99 7.45 -12.40
N ILE A 111 4.11 7.16 -11.12
CA ILE A 111 3.57 7.99 -10.03
C ILE A 111 4.22 9.39 -9.97
N LYS A 112 5.45 9.54 -10.48
CA LYS A 112 6.09 10.85 -10.64
C LYS A 112 5.32 11.78 -11.59
N LYS A 113 4.52 11.21 -12.51
CA LYS A 113 3.80 11.95 -13.55
C LYS A 113 2.33 12.18 -13.20
N ARG A 114 1.72 11.27 -12.46
CA ARG A 114 0.31 11.31 -12.08
C ARG A 114 0.01 10.37 -10.92
N PRO A 115 -1.03 10.65 -10.13
CA PRO A 115 -1.54 9.71 -9.13
C PRO A 115 -1.94 8.37 -9.76
N LEU A 116 -1.94 7.33 -8.93
CA LEU A 116 -2.34 5.97 -9.29
C LEU A 116 -3.47 5.51 -8.38
N ASP A 117 -4.30 4.57 -8.85
CA ASP A 117 -5.36 3.99 -8.05
C ASP A 117 -4.89 2.66 -7.45
N LEU A 118 -5.06 2.53 -6.15
CA LEU A 118 -4.87 1.29 -5.40
C LEU A 118 -6.26 0.76 -5.03
N VAL A 119 -6.55 -0.47 -5.41
CA VAL A 119 -7.75 -1.20 -5.02
C VAL A 119 -7.35 -2.37 -4.14
N ILE A 120 -7.97 -2.43 -2.96
CA ILE A 120 -7.71 -3.49 -1.98
C ILE A 120 -8.99 -4.34 -1.85
N ASP A 121 -8.90 -5.61 -2.21
CA ASP A 121 -9.91 -6.59 -1.84
C ASP A 121 -9.64 -7.09 -0.43
N LEU A 122 -10.49 -6.71 0.52
CA LEU A 122 -10.35 -7.06 1.93
C LEU A 122 -10.76 -8.51 2.23
N LYS A 123 -11.42 -9.19 1.28
CA LYS A 123 -11.95 -10.56 1.42
C LYS A 123 -11.78 -11.36 0.13
N PRO A 124 -10.53 -11.54 -0.36
CA PRO A 124 -10.29 -12.15 -1.67
C PRO A 124 -10.73 -13.63 -1.76
N ALA A 125 -10.82 -14.32 -0.63
CA ALA A 125 -11.29 -15.71 -0.59
C ALA A 125 -12.82 -15.87 -0.82
N LEU A 126 -13.58 -14.77 -0.83
CA LEU A 126 -15.02 -14.80 -1.02
C LEU A 126 -15.41 -14.05 -2.30
N THR A 127 -16.32 -14.62 -3.09
CA THR A 127 -16.98 -13.87 -4.16
C THR A 127 -17.90 -12.79 -3.55
N PRO A 128 -18.35 -11.78 -4.33
CA PRO A 128 -19.31 -10.79 -3.83
C PRO A 128 -20.59 -11.45 -3.26
N GLU A 129 -21.12 -12.48 -3.93
CA GLU A 129 -22.31 -13.21 -3.52
C GLU A 129 -22.09 -14.00 -2.21
N GLN A 130 -20.93 -14.64 -2.08
CA GLN A 130 -20.54 -15.34 -0.85
C GLN A 130 -20.34 -14.38 0.32
N LEU A 131 -19.80 -13.19 0.06
CA LEU A 131 -19.64 -12.16 1.06
C LEU A 131 -20.99 -11.58 1.51
N ASP A 132 -21.92 -11.31 0.59
CA ASP A 132 -23.29 -10.89 0.93
C ASP A 132 -24.02 -11.94 1.77
N ALA A 133 -23.94 -13.21 1.38
CA ALA A 133 -24.53 -14.33 2.14
C ALA A 133 -23.92 -14.44 3.56
N ARG A 134 -22.61 -14.15 3.70
CA ARG A 134 -21.94 -14.10 4.99
C ARG A 134 -22.43 -12.93 5.85
N ILE A 135 -22.57 -11.75 5.25
CA ILE A 135 -23.09 -10.54 5.93
C ILE A 135 -24.51 -10.78 6.42
N LEU A 136 -25.38 -11.38 5.59
CA LEU A 136 -26.74 -11.75 5.97
C LEU A 136 -26.78 -12.65 7.21
N ARG A 137 -25.95 -13.68 7.24
CA ARG A 137 -25.87 -14.59 8.42
C ARG A 137 -25.41 -13.85 9.68
N ASP A 138 -24.38 -13.00 9.56
CA ASP A 138 -23.87 -12.22 10.68
C ASP A 138 -24.93 -11.20 11.20
N PHE A 139 -25.75 -10.64 10.30
CA PHE A 139 -26.85 -9.74 10.64
C PHE A 139 -28.04 -10.48 11.28
N ASP A 140 -28.37 -11.67 10.82
CA ASP A 140 -29.41 -12.51 11.44
C ASP A 140 -29.08 -12.85 12.90
N GLU A 141 -27.81 -13.14 13.19
CA GLU A 141 -27.37 -13.38 14.57
C GLU A 141 -27.35 -12.11 15.42
N ALA A 142 -27.31 -10.93 14.78
CA ALA A 142 -27.19 -9.64 15.42
C ALA A 142 -28.41 -8.73 15.28
N LYS A 143 -29.61 -9.27 15.00
CA LYS A 143 -30.84 -8.56 14.56
C LYS A 143 -31.13 -7.22 15.22
N ASN A 144 -30.87 -7.10 16.52
CA ASN A 144 -31.17 -5.89 17.29
C ASN A 144 -29.99 -4.95 17.46
N LYS A 145 -28.80 -5.30 16.95
CA LYS A 145 -27.63 -4.43 17.01
C LYS A 145 -27.73 -3.30 15.98
N ARG A 146 -27.10 -2.17 16.31
CA ARG A 146 -26.86 -1.10 15.35
C ARG A 146 -25.78 -1.49 14.38
N PHE A 147 -25.87 -1.03 13.14
CA PHE A 147 -24.94 -1.37 12.05
C PHE A 147 -23.48 -1.18 12.46
N LYS A 148 -23.12 -0.04 13.05
CA LYS A 148 -21.76 0.25 13.53
C LYS A 148 -21.17 -0.81 14.48
N ASN A 149 -22.03 -1.56 15.19
CA ASN A 149 -21.65 -2.56 16.20
C ASN A 149 -21.75 -4.01 15.70
N SER A 150 -22.03 -4.21 14.42
CA SER A 150 -22.31 -5.54 13.85
C SER A 150 -21.18 -6.11 13.00
N LEU A 151 -20.16 -5.32 12.67
CA LEU A 151 -19.13 -5.66 11.70
C LEU A 151 -17.87 -6.32 12.30
N ASN A 152 -17.84 -6.58 13.61
CA ASN A 152 -16.65 -7.12 14.31
C ASN A 152 -16.19 -8.49 13.83
N ARG A 153 -17.09 -9.30 13.23
CA ARG A 153 -16.74 -10.60 12.66
C ARG A 153 -16.18 -10.50 11.24
N LEU A 154 -16.37 -9.34 10.60
CA LEU A 154 -15.94 -9.11 9.22
C LEU A 154 -14.63 -8.33 9.16
N PHE A 155 -14.48 -7.31 10.02
CA PHE A 155 -13.37 -6.38 9.96
C PHE A 155 -12.69 -6.16 11.30
N PRO A 156 -11.39 -5.86 11.33
CA PRO A 156 -10.71 -5.37 12.52
C PRO A 156 -11.40 -4.12 13.07
N ALA A 157 -11.43 -3.98 14.38
CA ALA A 157 -12.14 -2.89 15.06
C ALA A 157 -11.78 -1.50 14.51
N LYS A 158 -10.51 -1.27 14.22
CA LYS A 158 -10.02 0.00 13.68
C LYS A 158 -10.54 0.32 12.27
N LEU A 159 -10.83 -0.70 11.46
CA LEU A 159 -11.35 -0.54 10.11
C LEU A 159 -12.86 -0.27 10.08
N ILE A 160 -13.61 -0.71 11.10
CA ILE A 160 -15.07 -0.63 11.13
C ILE A 160 -15.59 0.79 10.89
N PRO A 161 -15.12 1.84 11.59
CA PRO A 161 -15.62 3.20 11.36
C PRO A 161 -15.46 3.68 9.91
N VAL A 162 -14.35 3.31 9.27
CA VAL A 162 -14.09 3.64 7.86
C VAL A 162 -15.02 2.88 6.94
N MET A 163 -15.24 1.58 7.18
CA MET A 163 -16.18 0.77 6.40
C MET A 163 -17.63 1.25 6.53
N VAL A 164 -18.04 1.66 7.73
CA VAL A 164 -19.36 2.26 7.98
C VAL A 164 -19.50 3.53 7.14
N ALA A 165 -18.53 4.44 7.19
CA ALA A 165 -18.57 5.68 6.42
C ALA A 165 -18.61 5.42 4.91
N ARG A 166 -17.74 4.53 4.40
CA ARG A 166 -17.64 4.23 2.96
C ARG A 166 -18.84 3.47 2.40
N SER A 167 -19.52 2.67 3.22
CA SER A 167 -20.77 1.98 2.80
C SER A 167 -21.95 2.93 2.64
N GLY A 168 -21.88 4.13 3.24
CA GLY A 168 -23.00 5.08 3.25
C GLY A 168 -24.26 4.57 3.96
N ILE A 169 -24.12 3.58 4.86
CA ILE A 169 -25.21 3.07 5.68
C ILE A 169 -25.25 3.86 6.99
N ASP A 170 -26.45 4.25 7.44
CA ASP A 170 -26.61 4.93 8.72
C ASP A 170 -26.03 4.06 9.86
N PRO A 171 -25.02 4.54 10.62
CA PRO A 171 -24.40 3.80 11.70
C PRO A 171 -25.39 3.41 12.83
N GLU A 172 -26.46 4.17 13.01
CA GLU A 172 -27.47 3.92 14.04
C GLU A 172 -28.61 3.00 13.60
N LYS A 173 -28.68 2.69 12.30
CA LYS A 173 -29.68 1.79 11.72
C LYS A 173 -29.54 0.39 12.30
N LYS A 174 -30.66 -0.26 12.65
CA LYS A 174 -30.64 -1.67 13.04
C LYS A 174 -30.30 -2.56 11.86
N VAL A 175 -29.55 -3.64 12.09
CA VAL A 175 -29.07 -4.51 10.98
C VAL A 175 -30.22 -5.23 10.27
N ASN A 176 -31.34 -5.52 10.94
CA ASN A 176 -32.53 -6.09 10.33
C ASN A 176 -33.28 -5.12 9.39
N GLU A 177 -32.95 -3.85 9.42
CA GLU A 177 -33.51 -2.81 8.55
C GLU A 177 -32.58 -2.49 7.36
N VAL A 178 -31.37 -3.07 7.32
CA VAL A 178 -30.40 -2.88 6.23
C VAL A 178 -30.91 -3.57 4.97
N THR A 179 -31.15 -2.78 3.94
CA THR A 179 -31.66 -3.26 2.64
C THR A 179 -30.63 -4.03 1.83
N ALA A 180 -31.08 -4.80 0.84
CA ALA A 180 -30.19 -5.48 -0.10
C ALA A 180 -29.23 -4.51 -0.80
N LYS A 181 -29.72 -3.36 -1.26
CA LYS A 181 -28.93 -2.32 -1.93
C LYS A 181 -27.87 -1.70 -1.00
N GLU A 182 -28.15 -1.59 0.28
CA GLU A 182 -27.16 -1.14 1.27
C GLU A 182 -26.09 -2.19 1.51
N ARG A 183 -26.46 -3.48 1.55
CA ARG A 183 -25.47 -4.57 1.65
C ARG A 183 -24.59 -4.65 0.41
N GLU A 184 -25.14 -4.46 -0.78
CA GLU A 184 -24.33 -4.36 -2.02
C GLU A 184 -23.25 -3.30 -1.91
N ARG A 185 -23.57 -2.11 -1.37
CA ARG A 185 -22.54 -1.05 -1.13
C ARG A 185 -21.49 -1.48 -0.12
N LEU A 186 -21.88 -2.20 0.94
CA LEU A 186 -20.90 -2.71 1.91
C LEU A 186 -20.00 -3.79 1.29
N VAL A 187 -20.58 -4.68 0.47
CA VAL A 187 -19.81 -5.69 -0.28
C VAL A 187 -18.84 -5.00 -1.24
N GLU A 188 -19.30 -4.03 -2.01
CA GLU A 188 -18.47 -3.25 -2.94
C GLU A 188 -17.33 -2.56 -2.20
N ALA A 189 -17.62 -1.87 -1.09
CA ALA A 189 -16.61 -1.22 -0.27
C ALA A 189 -15.56 -2.20 0.30
N ALA A 190 -15.95 -3.45 0.53
CA ALA A 190 -15.05 -4.50 1.01
C ALA A 190 -14.24 -5.18 -0.10
N LYS A 191 -14.81 -5.32 -1.29
CA LYS A 191 -14.17 -5.94 -2.46
C LYS A 191 -13.31 -4.95 -3.24
N SER A 192 -13.63 -3.66 -3.14
CA SER A 192 -13.00 -2.58 -3.88
C SER A 192 -12.71 -1.39 -2.96
N PHE A 193 -11.88 -1.60 -1.96
CA PHE A 193 -11.46 -0.51 -1.06
C PHE A 193 -10.44 0.36 -1.79
N HIS A 194 -10.91 1.51 -2.30
CA HIS A 194 -10.11 2.44 -3.10
C HIS A 194 -9.22 3.34 -2.26
N VAL A 195 -7.99 3.54 -2.75
CA VAL A 195 -7.00 4.47 -2.21
C VAL A 195 -6.27 5.15 -3.37
N THR A 196 -6.15 6.46 -3.33
CA THR A 196 -5.40 7.23 -4.32
C THR A 196 -3.94 7.38 -3.87
N LEU A 197 -3.03 6.75 -4.60
CA LEU A 197 -1.60 6.89 -4.38
C LEU A 197 -1.11 8.20 -5.00
N THR A 198 -0.52 9.08 -4.18
CA THR A 198 -0.10 10.43 -4.60
C THR A 198 1.40 10.57 -4.80
N GLY A 199 2.21 9.65 -4.29
CA GLY A 199 3.67 9.70 -4.40
C GLY A 199 4.35 8.55 -3.67
N LEU A 200 5.67 8.49 -3.79
CA LEU A 200 6.53 7.60 -3.03
C LEU A 200 7.16 8.34 -1.85
N ARG A 201 7.51 7.60 -0.80
CA ARG A 201 8.41 8.11 0.24
C ARG A 201 9.84 8.20 -0.32
N GLY A 202 10.69 8.96 0.38
CA GLY A 202 12.05 9.24 -0.09
C GLY A 202 13.05 8.12 0.19
N TYR A 203 14.28 8.35 -0.24
CA TYR A 203 15.40 7.41 -0.08
C TYR A 203 15.68 6.99 1.37
N ASN A 204 15.31 7.80 2.36
CA ASN A 204 15.45 7.46 3.78
C ASN A 204 14.57 6.28 4.22
N GLU A 205 13.53 5.96 3.45
CA GLU A 205 12.59 4.87 3.73
C GLU A 205 12.62 3.79 2.63
N ALA A 206 13.36 4.01 1.56
CA ALA A 206 13.49 3.05 0.46
C ALA A 206 14.48 1.95 0.82
N ILE A 207 14.17 0.69 0.48
CA ILE A 207 15.09 -0.43 0.70
C ILE A 207 16.18 -0.42 -0.38
N ILE A 208 15.84 -0.07 -1.59
CA ILE A 208 16.78 -0.01 -2.73
C ILE A 208 16.61 1.26 -3.55
N THR A 209 17.60 1.51 -4.38
CA THR A 209 17.63 2.61 -5.36
C THR A 209 17.65 2.04 -6.76
#